data_ec0379f59d5d4cc48c180ca2b25284b6
#
_entry.id   ec0379f59d5d4cc48c180ca2b25284b6
#
_cell.length_a   1.000
_cell.length_b   1.000
_cell.length_c   1.000
_cell.angle_alpha   90.00
_cell.angle_beta   90.00
_cell.angle_gamma   90.00
#
_symmetry.space_group_name_H-M   'P 1'
#
loop_
_entity.id
_entity.type
_entity.pdbx_description
1 polymer ?
#
loop_
_entity_poly.entity_id
_entity_poly.type
_entity_poly.pdbx_seq_one_letter_code
_entity_poly.pdbx_strand_id
1 'polypeptide(L)'
;AALQQLIRGVAPQVLWMVDCVQALGKMPLQLAQLSIDYAPFSGHKLYAPKGIGFLYVRQGAPYQPLLAGGGQESGLRSGTENLPGIAALKAIFQQLVIKEGSVFQSEQQLWVYRERLLSALRSVFPELVLNSDSPYIVPTTINFSVPGFASKDIMDLFDAAGIRVSSGSACSSKVPTSFVLNAMGLPLWRSQGAIRLSFGPAMTEHDCQQ
;
A
#
# COMPACT_ATOMS: atom_id res chain seq x y z
N ALA A 1 -7.89 -7.52 13.27
CA ALA A 1 -8.53 -8.28 14.37
C ALA A 1 -9.90 -7.70 14.74
N ALA A 2 -10.05 -6.43 15.15
CA ALA A 2 -11.32 -5.85 15.59
C ALA A 2 -12.43 -5.91 14.51
N LEU A 3 -12.12 -5.48 13.28
CA LEU A 3 -13.07 -5.55 12.15
C LEU A 3 -13.47 -7.00 11.83
N GLN A 4 -12.54 -7.93 11.92
CA GLN A 4 -12.80 -9.37 11.75
C GLN A 4 -13.80 -9.87 12.80
N GLN A 5 -13.59 -9.54 14.06
CA GLN A 5 -14.49 -9.93 15.14
C GLN A 5 -15.90 -9.37 14.93
N LEU A 6 -15.99 -8.11 14.52
CA LEU A 6 -17.27 -7.47 14.20
C LEU A 6 -17.99 -8.19 13.04
N ILE A 7 -17.31 -8.40 11.93
CA ILE A 7 -17.88 -9.07 10.74
C ILE A 7 -18.34 -10.48 11.10
N ARG A 8 -17.50 -11.26 11.77
CA ARG A 8 -17.85 -12.64 12.15
C ARG A 8 -18.92 -12.72 13.23
N GLY A 9 -19.04 -11.70 14.08
CA GLY A 9 -20.12 -11.62 15.09
C GLY A 9 -21.48 -11.28 14.49
N VAL A 10 -21.52 -10.43 13.47
CA VAL A 10 -22.79 -9.97 12.85
C VAL A 10 -23.20 -10.87 11.68
N ALA A 11 -22.26 -11.34 10.88
CA ALA A 11 -22.52 -12.11 9.67
C ALA A 11 -21.43 -13.17 9.44
N PRO A 12 -21.42 -14.28 10.17
CA PRO A 12 -20.35 -15.27 10.16
C PRO A 12 -20.10 -15.93 8.79
N GLN A 13 -21.14 -16.01 7.95
CA GLN A 13 -21.09 -16.62 6.62
C GLN A 13 -20.68 -15.64 5.49
N VAL A 14 -20.52 -14.36 5.78
CA VAL A 14 -20.11 -13.38 4.78
C VAL A 14 -18.69 -13.68 4.32
N LEU A 15 -18.48 -13.74 3.02
CA LEU A 15 -17.16 -13.85 2.41
C LEU A 15 -16.45 -12.50 2.52
N TRP A 16 -15.23 -12.53 3.03
CA TRP A 16 -14.46 -11.32 3.28
C TRP A 16 -13.21 -11.27 2.39
N MET A 17 -13.22 -10.30 1.47
CA MET A 17 -12.07 -9.98 0.64
C MET A 17 -11.41 -8.68 1.15
N VAL A 18 -10.10 -8.72 1.29
CA VAL A 18 -9.30 -7.56 1.69
C VAL A 18 -8.24 -7.31 0.64
N ASP A 19 -8.24 -6.12 0.04
CA ASP A 19 -7.16 -5.71 -0.86
C ASP A 19 -5.87 -5.50 -0.04
N CYS A 20 -4.90 -6.40 -0.25
CA CYS A 20 -3.61 -6.39 0.42
C CYS A 20 -2.46 -5.90 -0.48
N VAL A 21 -2.78 -5.31 -1.64
CA VAL A 21 -1.79 -4.83 -2.62
C VAL A 21 -0.79 -3.86 -2.01
N GLN A 22 -1.19 -3.02 -1.07
CA GLN A 22 -0.32 -2.05 -0.41
C GLN A 22 0.23 -2.52 0.96
N ALA A 23 -0.10 -3.72 1.40
CA ALA A 23 0.28 -4.21 2.73
C ALA A 23 1.53 -5.11 2.70
N LEU A 24 1.62 -6.01 1.72
CA LEU A 24 2.72 -6.97 1.62
C LEU A 24 4.08 -6.25 1.46
N GLY A 25 5.06 -6.68 2.24
CA GLY A 25 6.41 -6.10 2.26
C GLY A 25 6.52 -4.76 3.00
N LYS A 26 5.42 -4.24 3.56
CA LYS A 26 5.40 -2.95 4.27
C LYS A 26 4.89 -3.05 5.70
N MET A 27 4.16 -4.13 6.00
CA MET A 27 3.67 -4.47 7.33
C MET A 27 3.53 -6.00 7.44
N PRO A 28 3.51 -6.56 8.66
CA PRO A 28 3.29 -7.99 8.86
C PRO A 28 1.91 -8.42 8.35
N LEU A 29 1.89 -9.46 7.54
CA LEU A 29 0.66 -10.08 7.06
C LEU A 29 0.58 -11.52 7.55
N GLN A 30 -0.32 -11.77 8.50
CA GLN A 30 -0.57 -13.10 9.05
C GLN A 30 -1.93 -13.61 8.55
N LEU A 31 -2.07 -13.82 7.23
CA LEU A 31 -3.33 -14.18 6.59
C LEU A 31 -3.97 -15.43 7.20
N ALA A 32 -3.16 -16.40 7.64
CA ALA A 32 -3.66 -17.62 8.30
C ALA A 32 -4.35 -17.34 9.64
N GLN A 33 -3.98 -16.26 10.34
CA GLN A 33 -4.57 -15.87 11.62
C GLN A 33 -5.80 -14.95 11.43
N LEU A 34 -5.91 -14.35 10.25
CA LEU A 34 -7.04 -13.52 9.88
C LEU A 34 -8.04 -14.38 9.11
N SER A 35 -9.31 -14.34 9.48
CA SER A 35 -10.36 -15.06 8.75
C SER A 35 -10.73 -14.36 7.43
N ILE A 36 -9.72 -13.89 6.69
CA ILE A 36 -9.86 -13.34 5.35
C ILE A 36 -10.05 -14.50 4.38
N ASP A 37 -11.05 -14.41 3.53
CA ASP A 37 -11.34 -15.45 2.54
C ASP A 37 -10.52 -15.24 1.26
N TYR A 38 -10.34 -13.97 0.86
CA TYR A 38 -9.59 -13.60 -0.35
C TYR A 38 -8.71 -12.38 -0.10
N ALA A 39 -7.49 -12.40 -0.63
CA ALA A 39 -6.61 -11.25 -0.62
C ALA A 39 -5.87 -11.13 -1.96
N PRO A 40 -6.15 -10.13 -2.80
CA PRO A 40 -5.41 -9.86 -4.01
C PRO A 40 -4.08 -9.16 -3.72
N PHE A 41 -3.08 -9.45 -4.57
CA PHE A 41 -1.75 -8.86 -4.53
C PHE A 41 -1.29 -8.51 -5.94
N SER A 42 -0.52 -7.43 -6.07
CA SER A 42 0.04 -6.98 -7.34
C SER A 42 1.56 -6.91 -7.27
N GLY A 43 2.24 -7.67 -8.14
CA GLY A 43 3.69 -7.82 -8.10
C GLY A 43 4.44 -6.51 -8.28
N HIS A 44 3.95 -5.59 -9.14
CA HIS A 44 4.62 -4.31 -9.37
C HIS A 44 4.66 -3.37 -8.15
N LYS A 45 3.87 -3.64 -7.11
CA LYS A 45 3.95 -2.93 -5.82
C LYS A 45 5.06 -3.46 -4.93
N LEU A 46 5.70 -4.55 -5.36
CA LEU A 46 6.83 -5.22 -4.72
C LEU A 46 8.06 -5.27 -5.63
N TYR A 47 8.14 -4.36 -6.61
CA TYR A 47 9.22 -4.27 -7.61
C TYR A 47 9.27 -5.43 -8.64
N ALA A 48 8.27 -6.30 -8.71
CA ALA A 48 8.12 -7.23 -9.82
C ALA A 48 7.71 -6.49 -11.12
N PRO A 49 7.89 -7.10 -12.28
CA PRO A 49 7.34 -6.58 -13.54
C PRO A 49 5.83 -6.36 -13.45
N LYS A 50 5.32 -5.43 -14.24
CA LYS A 50 3.87 -5.27 -14.44
C LYS A 50 3.29 -6.50 -15.12
N GLY A 51 2.02 -6.79 -14.89
CA GLY A 51 1.32 -7.92 -15.53
C GLY A 51 1.39 -9.23 -14.75
N ILE A 52 1.97 -9.24 -13.54
CA ILE A 52 1.92 -10.38 -12.63
C ILE A 52 1.37 -9.97 -11.25
N GLY A 53 0.59 -10.83 -10.66
CA GLY A 53 0.03 -10.73 -9.32
C GLY A 53 -0.43 -12.11 -8.87
N PHE A 54 -0.98 -12.19 -7.69
CA PHE A 54 -1.54 -13.42 -7.15
C PHE A 54 -2.74 -13.14 -6.26
N LEU A 55 -3.57 -14.15 -6.08
CA LEU A 55 -4.71 -14.14 -5.20
C LEU A 55 -4.50 -15.18 -4.09
N TYR A 56 -4.55 -14.73 -2.85
CA TYR A 56 -4.72 -15.64 -1.72
C TYR A 56 -6.20 -16.03 -1.64
N VAL A 57 -6.45 -17.33 -1.57
CA VAL A 57 -7.76 -17.91 -1.31
C VAL A 57 -7.63 -18.81 -0.09
N ARG A 58 -8.41 -18.54 0.95
CA ARG A 58 -8.41 -19.37 2.16
C ARG A 58 -8.89 -20.77 1.82
N GLN A 59 -8.23 -21.77 2.36
CA GLN A 59 -8.64 -23.16 2.18
C GLN A 59 -10.11 -23.35 2.58
N GLY A 60 -10.90 -23.93 1.67
CA GLY A 60 -12.34 -24.14 1.85
C GLY A 60 -13.20 -22.91 1.53
N ALA A 61 -12.65 -21.75 1.20
CA ALA A 61 -13.44 -20.64 0.68
C ALA A 61 -13.95 -20.98 -0.73
N PRO A 62 -15.22 -20.69 -1.04
CA PRO A 62 -15.78 -20.97 -2.36
C PRO A 62 -15.04 -20.13 -3.42
N TYR A 63 -14.63 -20.78 -4.51
CA TYR A 63 -13.96 -20.11 -5.61
C TYR A 63 -14.50 -20.65 -6.94
N GLN A 64 -14.85 -19.74 -7.82
CA GLN A 64 -15.25 -20.06 -9.18
C GLN A 64 -14.31 -19.33 -10.16
N PRO A 65 -13.62 -20.06 -11.07
CA PRO A 65 -12.72 -19.44 -12.01
C PRO A 65 -13.48 -18.52 -12.99
N LEU A 66 -13.00 -17.30 -13.14
CA LEU A 66 -13.48 -16.35 -14.15
C LEU A 66 -13.01 -16.79 -15.56
N LEU A 67 -11.78 -17.31 -15.66
CA LEU A 67 -11.19 -17.79 -16.89
C LEU A 67 -11.15 -19.32 -16.84
N ALA A 68 -12.19 -19.94 -17.39
CA ALA A 68 -12.30 -21.38 -17.51
C ALA A 68 -11.63 -21.89 -18.81
N GLY A 69 -11.20 -23.15 -18.83
CA GLY A 69 -10.59 -23.79 -20.00
C GLY A 69 -9.64 -24.92 -19.62
N GLY A 70 -8.32 -24.73 -19.80
CA GLY A 70 -7.30 -25.72 -19.45
C GLY A 70 -7.13 -25.93 -17.95
N GLY A 71 -6.25 -26.87 -17.60
CA GLY A 71 -6.00 -27.27 -16.20
C GLY A 71 -4.98 -26.41 -15.42
N GLN A 72 -4.54 -25.28 -15.98
CA GLN A 72 -3.54 -24.41 -15.34
C GLN A 72 -4.05 -23.90 -13.99
N GLU A 73 -3.11 -23.65 -13.06
CA GLU A 73 -3.43 -23.23 -11.69
C GLU A 73 -4.45 -24.19 -11.03
N SER A 74 -4.31 -25.50 -11.24
CA SER A 74 -5.25 -26.53 -10.75
C SER A 74 -6.69 -26.32 -11.21
N GLY A 75 -6.90 -25.78 -12.41
CA GLY A 75 -8.21 -25.45 -12.98
C GLY A 75 -8.81 -24.14 -12.45
N LEU A 76 -8.12 -23.44 -11.58
CA LEU A 76 -8.62 -22.21 -10.94
C LEU A 76 -8.39 -20.95 -11.79
N ARG A 77 -7.46 -21.02 -12.74
CA ARG A 77 -7.20 -19.91 -13.68
C ARG A 77 -6.55 -20.47 -14.94
N SER A 78 -7.32 -20.63 -15.98
CA SER A 78 -6.84 -21.19 -17.25
C SER A 78 -5.99 -20.19 -18.05
N GLY A 79 -5.16 -20.73 -18.92
CA GLY A 79 -4.21 -20.03 -19.78
C GLY A 79 -2.77 -20.26 -19.33
N THR A 80 -1.84 -20.27 -20.30
CA THR A 80 -0.42 -20.51 -20.05
C THR A 80 0.12 -19.57 -18.98
N GLU A 81 0.85 -20.12 -18.03
CA GLU A 81 1.40 -19.41 -16.90
C GLU A 81 2.50 -18.43 -17.35
N ASN A 82 2.51 -17.24 -16.76
CA ASN A 82 3.57 -16.24 -16.99
C ASN A 82 4.83 -16.63 -16.18
N LEU A 83 5.58 -17.62 -16.68
CA LEU A 83 6.79 -18.11 -16.00
C LEU A 83 7.81 -17.03 -15.66
N PRO A 84 8.13 -16.06 -16.54
CA PRO A 84 9.03 -14.95 -16.17
C PRO A 84 8.51 -14.12 -15.00
N GLY A 85 7.21 -13.81 -15.00
CA GLY A 85 6.57 -13.08 -13.90
C GLY A 85 6.58 -13.88 -12.59
N ILE A 86 6.32 -15.19 -12.65
CA ILE A 86 6.38 -16.09 -11.49
C ILE A 86 7.79 -16.18 -10.95
N ALA A 87 8.80 -16.29 -11.80
CA ALA A 87 10.20 -16.31 -11.40
C ALA A 87 10.61 -15.00 -10.69
N ALA A 88 10.14 -13.86 -11.20
CA ALA A 88 10.35 -12.56 -10.54
C ALA A 88 9.69 -12.50 -9.16
N LEU A 89 8.44 -12.97 -9.02
CA LEU A 89 7.76 -13.06 -7.71
C LEU A 89 8.53 -13.96 -6.74
N LYS A 90 9.04 -15.12 -7.21
CA LYS A 90 9.88 -16.00 -6.38
C LYS A 90 11.10 -15.27 -5.82
N ALA A 91 11.83 -14.54 -6.68
CA ALA A 91 13.00 -13.78 -6.25
C ALA A 91 12.62 -12.73 -5.19
N ILE A 92 11.49 -12.04 -5.36
CA ILE A 92 10.99 -11.04 -4.42
C ILE A 92 10.59 -11.69 -3.09
N PHE A 93 9.87 -12.81 -3.10
CA PHE A 93 9.49 -13.49 -1.87
C PHE A 93 10.70 -13.96 -1.06
N GLN A 94 11.80 -14.34 -1.73
CA GLN A 94 13.06 -14.64 -1.06
C GLN A 94 13.66 -13.43 -0.35
N GLN A 95 13.43 -12.21 -0.88
CA GLN A 95 13.87 -10.96 -0.28
C GLN A 95 12.93 -10.45 0.82
N LEU A 96 11.64 -10.81 0.80
CA LEU A 96 10.69 -10.47 1.86
C LEU A 96 10.99 -11.18 3.18
N VAL A 97 11.72 -12.28 3.15
CA VAL A 97 12.27 -12.90 4.37
C VAL A 97 13.46 -12.05 4.81
N ILE A 98 13.23 -11.18 5.78
CA ILE A 98 14.25 -10.24 6.29
C ILE A 98 15.42 -11.01 6.89
N LYS A 99 16.57 -10.92 6.26
CA LYS A 99 17.84 -11.52 6.63
C LYS A 99 18.98 -10.65 6.17
N GLU A 100 20.20 -10.98 6.54
CA GLU A 100 21.38 -10.30 6.01
C GLU A 100 21.40 -10.34 4.48
N GLY A 101 21.64 -9.18 3.85
CA GLY A 101 21.58 -8.99 2.40
C GLY A 101 20.19 -8.85 1.79
N SER A 102 19.11 -8.84 2.59
CA SER A 102 17.78 -8.48 2.07
C SER A 102 17.76 -7.02 1.63
N VAL A 103 17.13 -6.75 0.48
CA VAL A 103 16.90 -5.38 0.01
C VAL A 103 15.68 -4.74 0.68
N PHE A 104 14.79 -5.54 1.28
CA PHE A 104 13.62 -5.04 2.00
C PHE A 104 13.97 -4.71 3.44
N GLN A 105 13.45 -3.61 3.93
CA GLN A 105 13.61 -3.17 5.30
C GLN A 105 12.60 -3.85 6.23
N SER A 106 12.95 -3.99 7.50
CA SER A 106 11.99 -4.41 8.53
C SER A 106 10.91 -3.35 8.73
N GLU A 107 9.76 -3.74 9.25
CA GLU A 107 8.70 -2.79 9.59
C GLU A 107 9.21 -1.71 10.55
N GLN A 108 10.00 -2.08 11.57
CA GLN A 108 10.58 -1.13 12.50
C GLN A 108 11.44 -0.08 11.79
N GLN A 109 12.25 -0.51 10.81
CA GLN A 109 13.09 0.42 10.05
C GLN A 109 12.24 1.35 9.18
N LEU A 110 11.16 0.86 8.60
CA LEU A 110 10.22 1.70 7.84
C LEU A 110 9.54 2.75 8.72
N TRP A 111 9.22 2.41 9.98
CA TRP A 111 8.73 3.40 10.95
C TRP A 111 9.79 4.44 11.32
N VAL A 112 11.05 4.05 11.49
CA VAL A 112 12.16 4.99 11.73
C VAL A 112 12.29 5.98 10.56
N TYR A 113 12.25 5.50 9.32
CA TYR A 113 12.30 6.37 8.14
C TYR A 113 11.09 7.31 8.06
N ARG A 114 9.90 6.81 8.37
CA ARG A 114 8.71 7.63 8.45
C ARG A 114 8.86 8.79 9.42
N GLU A 115 9.32 8.53 10.64
CA GLU A 115 9.48 9.58 11.66
C GLU A 115 10.53 10.60 11.27
N ARG A 116 11.62 10.19 10.64
CA ARG A 116 12.63 11.12 10.09
C ARG A 116 12.06 12.02 9.01
N LEU A 117 11.35 11.44 8.05
CA LEU A 117 10.69 12.21 6.99
C LEU A 117 9.65 13.17 7.56
N LEU A 118 8.87 12.75 8.55
CA LEU A 118 7.92 13.62 9.24
C LEU A 118 8.62 14.77 9.97
N SER A 119 9.75 14.50 10.64
CA SER A 119 10.54 15.52 11.29
C SER A 119 11.08 16.56 10.30
N ALA A 120 11.60 16.09 9.16
CA ALA A 120 12.06 16.98 8.08
C ALA A 120 10.91 17.80 7.50
N LEU A 121 9.76 17.18 7.23
CA LEU A 121 8.57 17.88 6.74
C LEU A 121 8.12 18.97 7.71
N ARG A 122 8.11 18.70 9.04
CA ARG A 122 7.72 19.68 10.06
C ARG A 122 8.72 20.81 10.24
N SER A 123 9.99 20.59 9.92
CA SER A 123 10.99 21.67 9.93
C SER A 123 10.76 22.68 8.79
N VAL A 124 10.23 22.22 7.64
CA VAL A 124 9.90 23.08 6.49
C VAL A 124 8.48 23.64 6.60
N PHE A 125 7.55 22.84 7.09
CA PHE A 125 6.13 23.19 7.23
C PHE A 125 5.69 22.98 8.70
N PRO A 126 5.97 23.92 9.61
CA PRO A 126 5.65 23.75 11.04
C PRO A 126 4.16 23.52 11.32
N GLU A 127 3.27 24.07 10.49
CA GLU A 127 1.82 23.94 10.63
C GLU A 127 1.23 22.72 9.89
N LEU A 128 2.10 21.82 9.39
CA LEU A 128 1.67 20.60 8.71
C LEU A 128 0.70 19.78 9.56
N VAL A 129 -0.41 19.38 8.96
CA VAL A 129 -1.43 18.52 9.57
C VAL A 129 -1.47 17.18 8.85
N LEU A 130 -1.27 16.09 9.59
CA LEU A 130 -1.46 14.73 9.04
C LEU A 130 -2.94 14.45 8.79
N ASN A 131 -3.26 13.97 7.60
CA ASN A 131 -4.64 13.60 7.24
C ASN A 131 -5.04 12.21 7.76
N SER A 132 -4.09 11.39 8.14
CA SER A 132 -4.28 10.13 8.83
C SER A 132 -3.17 9.98 9.86
N ASP A 133 -3.55 9.93 11.11
CA ASP A 133 -2.67 9.67 12.25
C ASP A 133 -3.32 8.57 13.09
N SER A 134 -2.95 7.34 12.81
CA SER A 134 -3.49 6.14 13.44
C SER A 134 -2.39 5.09 13.56
N PRO A 135 -2.36 4.29 14.63
CA PRO A 135 -1.43 3.18 14.74
C PRO A 135 -1.66 2.07 13.70
N TYR A 136 -2.73 2.16 12.91
CA TYR A 136 -3.11 1.17 11.90
C TYR A 136 -2.80 1.60 10.47
N ILE A 137 -1.92 2.60 10.28
CA ILE A 137 -1.49 3.05 8.96
C ILE A 137 -0.32 2.23 8.44
N VAL A 138 -0.13 2.24 7.12
CA VAL A 138 1.08 1.71 6.49
C VAL A 138 2.22 2.73 6.66
N PRO A 139 3.39 2.34 7.19
CA PRO A 139 4.48 3.29 7.49
C PRO A 139 5.00 4.03 6.25
N THR A 140 4.95 3.41 5.09
CA THR A 140 5.53 3.91 3.83
C THR A 140 4.69 4.98 3.13
N THR A 141 3.62 5.47 3.75
CA THR A 141 2.76 6.50 3.16
C THR A 141 2.46 7.58 4.19
N ILE A 142 2.79 8.83 3.85
CA ILE A 142 2.49 10.02 4.64
C ILE A 142 1.51 10.86 3.83
N ASN A 143 0.32 11.11 4.39
CA ASN A 143 -0.65 12.01 3.79
C ASN A 143 -0.83 13.22 4.70
N PHE A 144 -0.59 14.41 4.17
CA PHE A 144 -0.61 15.64 4.94
C PHE A 144 -1.18 16.79 4.12
N SER A 145 -1.52 17.87 4.82
CA SER A 145 -1.93 19.16 4.24
C SER A 145 -1.29 20.29 5.02
N VAL A 146 -1.02 21.41 4.37
CA VAL A 146 -0.46 22.59 5.01
C VAL A 146 -1.48 23.73 4.88
N PRO A 147 -1.90 24.36 5.99
CA PRO A 147 -2.83 25.48 5.94
C PRO A 147 -2.33 26.60 5.03
N GLY A 148 -3.23 27.14 4.19
CA GLY A 148 -2.90 28.24 3.28
C GLY A 148 -2.17 27.84 2.00
N PHE A 149 -1.80 26.59 1.81
CA PHE A 149 -1.14 26.11 0.58
C PHE A 149 -2.06 25.21 -0.24
N ALA A 150 -2.09 25.42 -1.54
CA ALA A 150 -2.69 24.47 -2.46
C ALA A 150 -1.76 23.28 -2.69
N SER A 151 -2.33 22.10 -2.96
CA SER A 151 -1.53 20.90 -3.25
C SER A 151 -0.54 21.10 -4.40
N LYS A 152 -0.91 21.89 -5.40
CA LYS A 152 -0.04 22.19 -6.53
C LYS A 152 1.23 22.91 -6.10
N ASP A 153 1.11 23.93 -5.24
CA ASP A 153 2.27 24.75 -4.82
C ASP A 153 3.29 23.90 -4.06
N ILE A 154 2.79 23.00 -3.19
CA ILE A 154 3.66 22.07 -2.47
C ILE A 154 4.28 21.05 -3.43
N MET A 155 3.52 20.54 -4.40
CA MET A 155 4.06 19.62 -5.41
C MET A 155 5.17 20.26 -6.22
N ASP A 156 4.99 21.52 -6.62
CA ASP A 156 6.00 22.29 -7.40
C ASP A 156 7.29 22.49 -6.57
N LEU A 157 7.18 22.76 -5.25
CA LEU A 157 8.33 22.85 -4.34
C LEU A 157 9.09 21.53 -4.25
N PHE A 158 8.39 20.41 -4.09
CA PHE A 158 9.01 19.09 -4.05
C PHE A 158 9.67 18.74 -5.39
N ASP A 159 8.99 19.06 -6.50
CA ASP A 159 9.50 18.80 -7.85
C ASP A 159 10.80 19.58 -8.13
N ALA A 160 10.87 20.84 -7.67
CA ALA A 160 12.08 21.66 -7.76
C ALA A 160 13.24 21.09 -6.94
N ALA A 161 12.95 20.36 -5.85
CA ALA A 161 13.92 19.64 -5.05
C ALA A 161 14.22 18.22 -5.58
N GLY A 162 13.67 17.82 -6.72
CA GLY A 162 13.85 16.49 -7.30
C GLY A 162 13.03 15.38 -6.63
N ILE A 163 12.10 15.72 -5.74
CA ILE A 163 11.28 14.77 -4.98
C ILE A 163 9.89 14.64 -5.61
N ARG A 164 9.47 13.43 -5.92
CA ARG A 164 8.15 13.18 -6.51
C ARG A 164 7.11 12.84 -5.44
N VAL A 165 6.09 13.67 -5.33
CA VAL A 165 4.91 13.47 -4.49
C VAL A 165 3.63 13.47 -5.33
N SER A 166 2.49 13.21 -4.74
CA SER A 166 1.21 13.26 -5.45
C SER A 166 0.11 13.87 -4.60
N SER A 167 -0.88 14.50 -5.25
CA SER A 167 -2.06 15.07 -4.60
C SER A 167 -3.23 14.10 -4.45
N GLY A 168 -3.10 12.85 -4.89
CA GLY A 168 -4.20 11.88 -4.84
C GLY A 168 -3.75 10.46 -5.07
N SER A 169 -4.69 9.54 -5.28
CA SER A 169 -4.38 8.18 -5.74
C SER A 169 -4.05 8.16 -7.23
N ALA A 170 -3.22 7.22 -7.66
CA ALA A 170 -2.87 7.05 -9.08
C ALA A 170 -4.11 6.83 -9.98
N CYS A 171 -5.18 6.25 -9.43
CA CYS A 171 -6.42 5.96 -10.16
C CYS A 171 -7.38 7.16 -10.24
N SER A 172 -7.20 8.20 -9.42
CA SER A 172 -8.11 9.37 -9.34
C SER A 172 -7.42 10.71 -9.65
N SER A 173 -6.33 10.70 -10.42
CA SER A 173 -5.53 11.88 -10.74
C SER A 173 -6.28 13.01 -11.48
N LYS A 174 -7.47 12.72 -12.03
CA LYS A 174 -8.33 13.69 -12.70
C LYS A 174 -9.36 14.37 -11.80
N VAL A 175 -9.48 13.95 -10.53
CA VAL A 175 -10.44 14.51 -9.57
C VAL A 175 -9.71 15.50 -8.66
N PRO A 176 -10.18 16.76 -8.55
CA PRO A 176 -9.49 17.81 -7.79
C PRO A 176 -9.43 17.54 -6.28
N THR A 177 -10.24 16.63 -5.75
CA THR A 177 -10.29 16.30 -4.32
C THR A 177 -10.21 14.79 -4.11
N SER A 178 -9.57 14.36 -3.04
CA SER A 178 -9.54 12.94 -2.68
C SER A 178 -10.92 12.48 -2.18
N PHE A 179 -11.52 11.55 -2.89
CA PHE A 179 -12.77 10.89 -2.45
C PHE A 179 -12.64 10.30 -1.04
N VAL A 180 -11.49 9.68 -0.74
CA VAL A 180 -11.25 9.07 0.57
C VAL A 180 -11.23 10.12 1.68
N LEU A 181 -10.50 11.23 1.49
CA LEU A 181 -10.41 12.28 2.50
C LEU A 181 -11.75 12.99 2.72
N ASN A 182 -12.54 13.14 1.65
CA ASN A 182 -13.89 13.67 1.75
C ASN A 182 -14.81 12.71 2.53
N ALA A 183 -14.73 11.41 2.25
CA ALA A 183 -15.51 10.39 2.97
C ALA A 183 -15.10 10.28 4.46
N MET A 184 -13.87 10.65 4.81
CA MET A 184 -13.41 10.78 6.20
C MET A 184 -13.97 12.02 6.91
N GLY A 185 -14.71 12.90 6.21
CA GLY A 185 -15.27 14.12 6.77
C GLY A 185 -14.23 15.21 7.05
N LEU A 186 -13.06 15.17 6.40
CA LEU A 186 -12.04 16.18 6.59
C LEU A 186 -12.49 17.54 5.99
N PRO A 187 -12.10 18.67 6.60
CA PRO A 187 -12.35 19.99 6.04
C PRO A 187 -11.86 20.10 4.60
N LEU A 188 -12.59 20.87 3.77
CA LEU A 188 -12.31 20.99 2.33
C LEU A 188 -10.87 21.42 2.02
N TRP A 189 -10.31 22.36 2.79
CA TRP A 189 -8.93 22.80 2.60
C TRP A 189 -7.92 21.65 2.78
N ARG A 190 -8.20 20.67 3.67
CA ARG A 190 -7.35 19.49 3.85
C ARG A 190 -7.47 18.52 2.67
N SER A 191 -8.69 18.23 2.22
CA SER A 191 -8.89 17.30 1.11
C SER A 191 -8.42 17.85 -0.24
N GLN A 192 -8.46 19.16 -0.44
CA GLN A 192 -7.94 19.84 -1.64
C GLN A 192 -6.44 20.09 -1.59
N GLY A 193 -5.92 20.45 -0.41
CA GLY A 193 -4.48 20.70 -0.18
C GLY A 193 -3.67 19.44 0.15
N ALA A 194 -4.26 18.25 0.06
CA ALA A 194 -3.60 17.03 0.47
C ALA A 194 -2.44 16.63 -0.44
N ILE A 195 -1.33 16.30 0.20
CA ILE A 195 -0.15 15.71 -0.43
C ILE A 195 0.06 14.30 0.10
N ARG A 196 0.41 13.39 -0.78
CA ARG A 196 0.85 12.05 -0.43
C ARG A 196 2.32 11.87 -0.80
N LEU A 197 3.16 11.74 0.20
CA LEU A 197 4.52 11.27 0.07
C LEU A 197 4.52 9.75 0.31
N SER A 198 5.18 9.02 -0.57
CA SER A 198 5.28 7.55 -0.47
C SER A 198 6.70 7.12 -0.75
N PHE A 199 7.18 6.16 0.04
CA PHE A 199 8.46 5.52 -0.17
C PHE A 199 8.31 4.00 -0.24
N GLY A 200 9.31 3.32 -0.75
CA GLY A 200 9.26 1.87 -0.93
C GLY A 200 9.84 1.10 0.25
N PRO A 201 9.47 -0.18 0.40
CA PRO A 201 10.06 -1.03 1.44
C PRO A 201 11.54 -1.35 1.23
N ALA A 202 12.12 -0.98 0.10
CA ALA A 202 13.55 -1.08 -0.19
C ALA A 202 14.31 0.26 -0.03
N MET A 203 13.67 1.26 0.57
CA MET A 203 14.33 2.55 0.87
C MET A 203 15.56 2.32 1.75
N THR A 204 16.67 2.94 1.39
CA THR A 204 17.93 2.86 2.14
C THR A 204 18.12 4.05 3.08
N GLU A 205 19.07 3.95 3.98
CA GLU A 205 19.49 5.06 4.85
C GLU A 205 19.93 6.28 4.01
N HIS A 206 20.66 6.02 2.94
CA HIS A 206 21.12 7.07 2.01
C HIS A 206 19.94 7.80 1.36
N ASP A 207 18.93 7.06 0.87
CA ASP A 207 17.73 7.67 0.27
C ASP A 207 16.95 8.51 1.28
N CYS A 208 16.98 8.13 2.54
CA CYS A 208 16.29 8.86 3.61
C CYS A 208 17.01 10.16 4.02
N GLN A 209 18.31 10.29 3.74
CA GLN A 209 19.13 11.45 4.07
C GLN A 209 19.13 12.52 2.96
N GLN A 210 18.79 12.17 1.75
CA GLN A 210 18.62 13.09 0.61
C GLN A 210 17.32 13.89 0.74
#